data_32383ae239222c4d1f7cf1b3347ffaf3
#
_entry.id   32383ae239222c4d1f7cf1b3347ffaf3
#
_cell.length_a   1.000
_cell.length_b   1.000
_cell.length_c   1.000
_cell.angle_alpha   90.00
_cell.angle_beta   90.00
_cell.angle_gamma   90.00
#
_symmetry.space_group_name_H-M   'P 1'
#
loop_
_entity.id
_entity.type
_entity.pdbx_description
1 polymer ?
#
loop_
_entity_poly.entity_id
_entity_poly.type
_entity_poly.pdbx_seq_one_letter_code
_entity_poly.pdbx_strand_id
1 'polypeptide(L)'
;MKFIALFLFSAMFNFLWTSACESGESILDKLIEISIFPYLYAFLFGGLMFLNWSKIKWFIEGKICYWFLIYGLYCYFADALPGYHLDDWTTLLANLLLGILTISAAFSKISLGKVLHGNDISYGIYIYHMLVINVFVQMKFVGNISYLLMALIITVCIAIISWVFIEKKALSLKYKL
;
A
#
# COMPACT_ATOMS: atom_id res chain seq x y z
N MET A 1 -13.93 -5.92 -21.39
CA MET A 1 -15.23 -5.57 -20.80
C MET A 1 -15.49 -6.28 -19.46
N LYS A 2 -15.39 -7.61 -19.35
CA LYS A 2 -15.69 -8.35 -18.10
C LYS A 2 -14.86 -7.89 -16.88
N PHE A 3 -13.58 -7.58 -17.07
CA PHE A 3 -12.67 -7.17 -15.98
C PHE A 3 -13.01 -5.76 -15.44
N ILE A 4 -13.41 -4.83 -16.31
CA ILE A 4 -13.85 -3.49 -15.92
C ILE A 4 -15.17 -3.58 -15.15
N ALA A 5 -16.11 -4.41 -15.60
CA ALA A 5 -17.38 -4.62 -14.90
C ALA A 5 -17.16 -5.20 -13.49
N LEU A 6 -16.23 -6.13 -13.34
CA LEU A 6 -15.87 -6.70 -12.04
C LEU A 6 -15.23 -5.66 -11.11
N PHE A 7 -14.35 -4.79 -11.65
CA PHE A 7 -13.77 -3.69 -10.91
C PHE A 7 -14.84 -2.70 -10.41
N LEU A 8 -15.74 -2.27 -11.31
CA LEU A 8 -16.83 -1.34 -10.96
C LEU A 8 -17.76 -1.95 -9.91
N PHE A 9 -18.10 -3.24 -10.05
CA PHE A 9 -18.91 -3.96 -9.06
C PHE A 9 -18.22 -4.00 -7.70
N SER A 10 -16.93 -4.32 -7.66
CA SER A 10 -16.15 -4.38 -6.42
C SER A 10 -15.99 -2.99 -5.77
N ALA A 11 -15.76 -1.94 -6.56
CA ALA A 11 -15.71 -0.56 -6.06
C ALA A 11 -17.06 -0.11 -5.49
N MET A 12 -18.17 -0.43 -6.18
CA MET A 12 -19.51 -0.16 -5.69
C MET A 12 -19.83 -0.94 -4.42
N PHE A 13 -19.41 -2.20 -4.34
CA PHE A 13 -19.56 -2.99 -3.11
C PHE A 13 -18.81 -2.36 -1.94
N ASN A 14 -17.55 -1.94 -2.14
CA ASN A 14 -16.77 -1.25 -1.11
C ASN A 14 -17.48 0.02 -0.65
N PHE A 15 -17.95 0.85 -1.57
CA PHE A 15 -18.67 2.09 -1.28
C PHE A 15 -19.96 1.84 -0.46
N LEU A 16 -20.80 0.90 -0.91
CA LEU A 16 -22.07 0.57 -0.21
C LEU A 16 -21.82 -0.06 1.15
N TRP A 17 -20.77 -0.86 1.25
CA TRP A 17 -20.38 -1.49 2.50
C TRP A 17 -19.93 -0.45 3.53
N THR A 18 -19.04 0.47 3.13
CA THR A 18 -18.51 1.52 4.01
C THR A 18 -19.63 2.44 4.49
N SER A 19 -20.55 2.83 3.60
CA SER A 19 -21.69 3.68 3.97
C SER A 19 -22.78 2.96 4.78
N ALA A 20 -22.88 1.63 4.71
CA ALA A 20 -23.88 0.85 5.47
C ALA A 20 -23.38 0.41 6.86
N CYS A 21 -22.06 0.33 7.04
CA CYS A 21 -21.42 -0.26 8.22
C CYS A 21 -21.09 0.78 9.31
N GLU A 22 -21.93 1.81 9.49
CA GLU A 22 -21.75 2.84 10.52
C GLU A 22 -21.77 2.29 11.96
N SER A 23 -22.27 1.09 12.19
CA SER A 23 -22.50 0.55 13.54
C SER A 23 -21.52 -0.53 14.00
N GLY A 24 -20.70 -1.11 13.13
CA GLY A 24 -19.52 -1.97 13.43
C GLY A 24 -19.66 -3.06 14.54
N GLU A 25 -20.86 -3.36 15.01
CA GLU A 25 -21.10 -4.22 16.18
C GLU A 25 -21.33 -5.69 15.83
N SER A 26 -21.69 -5.98 14.59
CA SER A 26 -21.97 -7.36 14.17
C SER A 26 -20.69 -8.16 13.95
N ILE A 27 -20.70 -9.43 14.35
CA ILE A 27 -19.60 -10.38 14.04
C ILE A 27 -19.41 -10.52 12.52
N LEU A 28 -20.50 -10.45 11.76
CA LEU A 28 -20.46 -10.52 10.29
C LEU A 28 -19.73 -9.31 9.70
N ASP A 29 -19.91 -8.12 10.26
CA ASP A 29 -19.23 -6.90 9.80
C ASP A 29 -17.73 -7.03 10.00
N LYS A 30 -17.29 -7.50 11.14
CA LYS A 30 -15.86 -7.77 11.42
C LYS A 30 -15.27 -8.83 10.52
N LEU A 31 -16.02 -9.89 10.19
CA LEU A 31 -15.56 -10.93 9.27
C LEU A 31 -15.42 -10.42 7.84
N ILE A 32 -16.33 -9.57 7.37
CA ILE A 32 -16.24 -8.99 6.04
C ILE A 32 -15.10 -7.96 5.98
N GLU A 33 -14.92 -7.15 7.02
CA GLU A 33 -13.84 -6.17 7.11
C GLU A 33 -12.44 -6.82 7.01
N ILE A 34 -12.26 -7.99 7.63
CA ILE A 34 -11.01 -8.77 7.57
C ILE A 34 -10.89 -9.54 6.24
N SER A 35 -11.98 -9.71 5.51
CA SER A 35 -11.99 -10.45 4.25
C SER A 35 -11.34 -9.66 3.10
N ILE A 36 -11.14 -10.32 1.98
CA ILE A 36 -10.60 -9.67 0.76
C ILE A 36 -11.63 -8.77 0.05
N PHE A 37 -12.93 -8.92 0.35
CA PHE A 37 -14.00 -8.28 -0.40
C PHE A 37 -13.92 -6.74 -0.43
N PRO A 38 -13.72 -6.04 0.70
CA PRO A 38 -13.58 -4.58 0.70
C PRO A 38 -12.37 -4.09 -0.10
N TYR A 39 -11.34 -4.92 -0.23
CA TYR A 39 -10.07 -4.54 -0.86
C TYR A 39 -9.92 -5.06 -2.30
N LEU A 40 -10.87 -5.86 -2.77
CA LEU A 40 -10.82 -6.51 -4.08
C LEU A 40 -10.71 -5.50 -5.23
N TYR A 41 -11.33 -4.33 -5.11
CA TYR A 41 -11.23 -3.26 -6.10
C TYR A 41 -9.79 -2.77 -6.30
N ALA A 42 -8.99 -2.68 -5.24
CA ALA A 42 -7.60 -2.25 -5.34
C ALA A 42 -6.75 -3.27 -6.09
N PHE A 43 -6.98 -4.57 -5.84
CA PHE A 43 -6.34 -5.65 -6.59
C PHE A 43 -6.74 -5.63 -8.07
N LEU A 44 -8.03 -5.49 -8.36
CA LEU A 44 -8.55 -5.40 -9.72
C LEU A 44 -8.06 -4.15 -10.45
N PHE A 45 -7.89 -3.04 -9.73
CA PHE A 45 -7.28 -1.83 -10.29
C PHE A 45 -5.84 -2.08 -10.76
N GLY A 46 -5.02 -2.73 -9.96
CA GLY A 46 -3.67 -3.15 -10.37
C GLY A 46 -3.68 -4.02 -11.62
N GLY A 47 -4.61 -4.99 -11.68
CA GLY A 47 -4.82 -5.82 -12.87
C GLY A 47 -5.26 -5.03 -14.12
N LEU A 48 -6.16 -4.03 -13.96
CA LEU A 48 -6.54 -3.13 -15.06
C LEU A 48 -5.37 -2.29 -15.56
N MET A 49 -4.55 -1.78 -14.65
CA MET A 49 -3.32 -1.05 -14.99
C MET A 49 -2.36 -1.94 -15.78
N PHE A 50 -2.16 -3.18 -15.36
CA PHE A 50 -1.32 -4.14 -16.06
C PHE A 50 -1.85 -4.44 -17.48
N LEU A 51 -3.14 -4.75 -17.62
CA LEU A 51 -3.76 -5.06 -18.91
C LEU A 51 -3.72 -3.90 -19.91
N ASN A 52 -3.72 -2.67 -19.43
CA ASN A 52 -3.68 -1.46 -20.25
C ASN A 52 -2.30 -0.76 -20.24
N TRP A 53 -1.26 -1.43 -19.73
CA TRP A 53 0.05 -0.83 -19.52
C TRP A 53 0.60 -0.11 -20.74
N SER A 54 0.50 -0.71 -21.92
CA SER A 54 0.98 -0.13 -23.17
C SER A 54 0.36 1.25 -23.49
N LYS A 55 -0.89 1.49 -23.04
CA LYS A 55 -1.61 2.73 -23.28
C LYS A 55 -1.35 3.82 -22.24
N ILE A 56 -1.14 3.40 -20.98
CA ILE A 56 -1.04 4.31 -19.83
C ILE A 56 0.40 4.58 -19.40
N LYS A 57 1.34 3.78 -19.87
CA LYS A 57 2.77 3.87 -19.51
C LYS A 57 3.32 5.29 -19.62
N TRP A 58 3.06 5.99 -20.73
CA TRP A 58 3.54 7.36 -20.95
C TRP A 58 3.05 8.37 -19.93
N PHE A 59 1.92 8.08 -19.28
CA PHE A 59 1.29 8.94 -18.28
C PHE A 59 1.83 8.68 -16.86
N ILE A 60 2.33 7.48 -16.59
CA ILE A 60 2.74 7.02 -15.25
C ILE A 60 4.26 6.97 -15.11
N GLU A 61 4.96 6.43 -16.12
CA GLU A 61 6.40 6.18 -16.04
C GLU A 61 7.23 7.46 -15.90
N GLY A 62 8.13 7.48 -14.91
CA GLY A 62 9.03 8.60 -14.66
C GLY A 62 8.41 9.86 -14.09
N LYS A 63 7.12 9.83 -13.71
CA LYS A 63 6.38 11.00 -13.21
C LYS A 63 6.05 10.92 -11.71
N ILE A 64 6.93 10.29 -10.92
CA ILE A 64 6.72 10.12 -9.49
C ILE A 64 6.45 11.45 -8.76
N CYS A 65 7.20 12.51 -9.05
CA CYS A 65 7.03 13.80 -8.41
C CYS A 65 5.65 14.43 -8.71
N TYR A 66 5.15 14.25 -9.94
CA TYR A 66 3.83 14.73 -10.33
C TYR A 66 2.72 13.99 -9.57
N TRP A 67 2.79 12.66 -9.51
CA TRP A 67 1.79 11.86 -8.79
C TRP A 67 1.87 12.03 -7.28
N PHE A 68 3.09 12.22 -6.74
CA PHE A 68 3.28 12.56 -5.33
C PHE A 68 2.62 13.88 -4.96
N LEU A 69 2.76 14.90 -5.83
CA LEU A 69 2.16 16.20 -5.62
C LEU A 69 0.63 16.12 -5.70
N ILE A 70 0.07 15.40 -6.68
CA ILE A 70 -1.38 15.19 -6.80
C ILE A 70 -1.93 14.48 -5.56
N TYR A 71 -1.29 13.40 -5.13
CA TYR A 71 -1.71 12.64 -3.95
C TYR A 71 -1.62 13.51 -2.68
N GLY A 72 -0.53 14.23 -2.50
CA GLY A 72 -0.34 15.13 -1.36
C GLY A 72 -1.36 16.27 -1.32
N LEU A 73 -1.65 16.90 -2.47
CA LEU A 73 -2.71 17.91 -2.57
C LEU A 73 -4.09 17.31 -2.26
N TYR A 74 -4.37 16.12 -2.78
CA TYR A 74 -5.62 15.43 -2.48
C TYR A 74 -5.79 15.19 -0.98
N CYS A 75 -4.78 14.65 -0.30
CA CYS A 75 -4.81 14.42 1.15
C CYS A 75 -4.96 15.73 1.92
N TYR A 76 -4.24 16.79 1.52
CA TYR A 76 -4.35 18.10 2.16
C TYR A 76 -5.76 18.69 2.05
N PHE A 77 -6.37 18.64 0.88
CA PHE A 77 -7.74 19.14 0.70
C PHE A 77 -8.78 18.26 1.37
N ALA A 78 -8.59 16.94 1.39
CA ALA A 78 -9.49 16.02 2.06
C ALA A 78 -9.49 16.23 3.59
N ASP A 79 -8.37 16.60 4.19
CA ASP A 79 -8.25 16.89 5.62
C ASP A 79 -8.71 18.33 5.97
N ALA A 80 -8.52 19.28 5.04
CA ALA A 80 -8.81 20.71 5.27
C ALA A 80 -10.32 21.06 5.17
N LEU A 81 -11.15 20.20 4.56
CA LEU A 81 -12.59 20.46 4.40
C LEU A 81 -13.37 19.98 5.64
N PRO A 82 -13.99 20.90 6.41
CA PRO A 82 -14.78 20.52 7.57
C PRO A 82 -16.00 19.67 7.14
N GLY A 83 -16.15 18.49 7.76
CA GLY A 83 -17.20 17.53 7.43
C GLY A 83 -16.79 16.47 6.41
N TYR A 84 -15.59 16.51 5.91
CA TYR A 84 -15.01 15.45 5.09
C TYR A 84 -14.45 14.36 6.01
N HIS A 85 -15.20 13.34 6.26
CA HIS A 85 -14.67 12.11 6.85
C HIS A 85 -14.10 11.26 5.71
N LEU A 86 -12.93 10.66 5.93
CA LEU A 86 -12.25 9.75 4.97
C LEU A 86 -13.00 8.42 4.81
N ASP A 87 -14.31 8.39 5.07
CA ASP A 87 -15.05 7.16 5.27
C ASP A 87 -15.73 6.61 4.02
N ASP A 88 -15.84 7.41 2.92
CA ASP A 88 -16.61 7.01 1.75
C ASP A 88 -15.80 6.91 0.45
N TRP A 89 -16.32 7.53 -0.61
CA TRP A 89 -15.69 7.59 -1.93
C TRP A 89 -14.32 8.30 -1.93
N THR A 90 -14.06 9.14 -0.92
CA THR A 90 -12.77 9.82 -0.73
C THR A 90 -11.65 8.83 -0.41
N THR A 91 -11.91 7.85 0.45
CA THR A 91 -10.96 6.77 0.74
C THR A 91 -10.70 5.92 -0.48
N LEU A 92 -11.74 5.60 -1.25
CA LEU A 92 -11.59 4.84 -2.49
C LEU A 92 -10.69 5.60 -3.47
N LEU A 93 -10.93 6.90 -3.67
CA LEU A 93 -10.13 7.74 -4.57
C LEU A 93 -8.69 7.89 -4.06
N ALA A 94 -8.48 8.08 -2.75
CA ALA A 94 -7.16 8.11 -2.14
C ALA A 94 -6.37 6.83 -2.43
N ASN A 95 -6.99 5.67 -2.26
CA ASN A 95 -6.37 4.37 -2.53
C ASN A 95 -6.03 4.17 -4.00
N LEU A 96 -6.87 4.62 -4.93
CA LEU A 96 -6.58 4.58 -6.36
C LEU A 96 -5.41 5.49 -6.73
N LEU A 97 -5.37 6.73 -6.20
CA LEU A 97 -4.26 7.66 -6.40
C LEU A 97 -2.95 7.12 -5.80
N LEU A 98 -3.02 6.55 -4.60
CA LEU A 98 -1.89 5.88 -3.98
C LEU A 98 -1.38 4.70 -4.81
N GLY A 99 -2.29 3.92 -5.40
CA GLY A 99 -1.96 2.84 -6.33
C GLY A 99 -1.20 3.35 -7.56
N ILE A 100 -1.65 4.45 -8.18
CA ILE A 100 -0.95 5.07 -9.30
C ILE A 100 0.43 5.60 -8.88
N LEU A 101 0.51 6.27 -7.73
CA LEU A 101 1.77 6.76 -7.19
C LEU A 101 2.76 5.61 -6.95
N THR A 102 2.31 4.50 -6.38
CA THR A 102 3.13 3.31 -6.13
C THR A 102 3.66 2.71 -7.43
N ILE A 103 2.81 2.59 -8.45
CA ILE A 103 3.21 2.11 -9.78
C ILE A 103 4.21 3.11 -10.42
N SER A 104 3.95 4.41 -10.33
CA SER A 104 4.86 5.44 -10.84
C SER A 104 6.23 5.39 -10.15
N ALA A 105 6.26 5.14 -8.84
CA ALA A 105 7.49 4.96 -8.08
C ALA A 105 8.26 3.71 -8.53
N ALA A 106 7.57 2.59 -8.72
CA ALA A 106 8.17 1.33 -9.17
C ALA A 106 8.82 1.45 -10.56
N PHE A 107 8.21 2.23 -11.46
CA PHE A 107 8.72 2.49 -12.81
C PHE A 107 9.48 3.81 -12.93
N SER A 108 9.90 4.41 -11.82
CA SER A 108 10.78 5.58 -11.85
C SER A 108 12.21 5.19 -12.22
N LYS A 109 12.96 6.17 -12.75
CA LYS A 109 14.38 5.97 -13.09
C LYS A 109 15.28 5.82 -11.85
N ILE A 110 14.76 6.03 -10.66
CA ILE A 110 15.47 5.85 -9.39
C ILE A 110 15.56 4.34 -9.13
N SER A 111 16.61 3.72 -9.65
CA SER A 111 16.87 2.30 -9.44
C SER A 111 17.40 2.06 -8.02
N LEU A 112 16.52 1.85 -7.08
CA LEU A 112 16.89 1.41 -5.72
C LEU A 112 17.70 0.10 -5.74
N GLY A 113 17.51 -0.75 -6.75
CA GLY A 113 18.31 -1.94 -6.96
C GLY A 113 19.80 -1.67 -7.15
N LYS A 114 20.19 -0.49 -7.72
CA LYS A 114 21.61 -0.08 -7.81
C LYS A 114 22.14 0.32 -6.44
N VAL A 115 21.34 0.99 -5.62
CA VAL A 115 21.72 1.39 -4.25
C VAL A 115 21.87 0.17 -3.34
N LEU A 116 20.98 -0.80 -3.49
CA LEU A 116 20.98 -2.04 -2.70
C LEU A 116 21.93 -3.12 -3.23
N HIS A 117 22.71 -2.84 -4.30
CA HIS A 117 23.67 -3.79 -4.89
C HIS A 117 23.07 -5.18 -5.19
N GLY A 118 21.81 -5.21 -5.62
CA GLY A 118 21.07 -6.44 -5.90
C GLY A 118 20.56 -7.20 -4.66
N ASN A 119 20.71 -6.65 -3.46
CA ASN A 119 20.10 -7.22 -2.25
C ASN A 119 18.61 -6.84 -2.20
N ASP A 120 17.74 -7.81 -2.07
CA ASP A 120 16.29 -7.56 -1.96
C ASP A 120 15.85 -7.66 -0.50
N ILE A 121 15.82 -6.52 0.17
CA ILE A 121 15.35 -6.40 1.57
C ILE A 121 13.83 -6.17 1.66
N SER A 122 13.13 -6.08 0.52
CA SER A 122 11.70 -5.74 0.46
C SER A 122 10.85 -6.76 1.21
N TYR A 123 11.20 -8.03 1.10
CA TYR A 123 10.52 -9.11 1.79
C TYR A 123 10.64 -9.00 3.32
N GLY A 124 11.85 -8.70 3.80
CA GLY A 124 12.07 -8.46 5.24
C GLY A 124 11.28 -7.25 5.74
N ILE A 125 11.28 -6.13 4.99
CA ILE A 125 10.47 -4.94 5.34
C ILE A 125 9.00 -5.33 5.43
N TYR A 126 8.47 -6.06 4.45
CA TYR A 126 7.08 -6.49 4.42
C TYR A 126 6.68 -7.35 5.63
N ILE A 127 7.55 -8.25 6.08
CA ILE A 127 7.27 -9.11 7.22
C ILE A 127 7.38 -8.34 8.55
N TYR A 128 8.45 -7.56 8.72
CA TYR A 128 8.78 -7.01 10.04
C TYR A 128 8.08 -5.69 10.36
N HIS A 129 7.58 -4.92 9.35
CA HIS A 129 6.97 -3.62 9.62
C HIS A 129 5.76 -3.71 10.57
N MET A 130 4.86 -4.68 10.35
CA MET A 130 3.67 -4.84 11.19
C MET A 130 4.03 -5.27 12.61
N LEU A 131 5.06 -6.11 12.76
CA LEU A 131 5.53 -6.54 14.07
C LEU A 131 6.10 -5.35 14.85
N VAL A 132 6.92 -4.52 14.22
CA VAL A 132 7.48 -3.31 14.84
C VAL A 132 6.37 -2.33 15.20
N ILE A 133 5.42 -2.06 14.29
CA ILE A 133 4.30 -1.16 14.55
C ILE A 133 3.47 -1.67 15.74
N ASN A 134 3.15 -2.95 15.82
CA ASN A 134 2.39 -3.51 16.93
C ASN A 134 3.10 -3.34 18.27
N VAL A 135 4.43 -3.52 18.32
CA VAL A 135 5.22 -3.26 19.53
C VAL A 135 5.12 -1.77 19.94
N PHE A 136 5.26 -0.85 18.98
CA PHE A 136 5.16 0.59 19.25
C PHE A 136 3.77 0.98 19.76
N VAL A 137 2.70 0.42 19.18
CA VAL A 137 1.32 0.63 19.64
C VAL A 137 1.13 0.12 21.06
N GLN A 138 1.65 -1.08 21.39
CA GLN A 138 1.57 -1.62 22.75
C GLN A 138 2.35 -0.78 23.76
N MET A 139 3.48 -0.21 23.35
CA MET A 139 4.28 0.72 24.18
C MET A 139 3.68 2.14 24.23
N LYS A 140 2.52 2.38 23.59
CA LYS A 140 1.84 3.68 23.47
C LYS A 140 2.70 4.75 22.76
N PHE A 141 3.64 4.36 21.94
CA PHE A 141 4.43 5.26 21.09
C PHE A 141 3.65 5.57 19.81
N VAL A 142 2.57 6.36 19.96
CA VAL A 142 1.65 6.75 18.88
C VAL A 142 1.47 8.27 18.84
N GLY A 143 0.98 8.79 17.73
CA GLY A 143 0.61 10.20 17.58
C GLY A 143 1.78 11.18 17.33
N ASN A 144 3.02 10.71 17.19
CA ASN A 144 4.16 11.56 16.90
C ASN A 144 4.94 11.04 15.69
N ILE A 145 5.29 11.95 14.78
CA ILE A 145 6.08 11.64 13.58
C ILE A 145 7.44 11.00 13.92
N SER A 146 8.03 11.37 15.05
CA SER A 146 9.30 10.81 15.51
C SER A 146 9.20 9.30 15.77
N TYR A 147 8.09 8.84 16.32
CA TYR A 147 7.85 7.40 16.53
C TYR A 147 7.68 6.64 15.21
N LEU A 148 7.04 7.27 14.23
CA LEU A 148 6.91 6.70 12.88
C LEU A 148 8.29 6.55 12.22
N LEU A 149 9.13 7.58 12.28
CA LEU A 149 10.50 7.52 11.74
C LEU A 149 11.34 6.46 12.46
N MET A 150 11.22 6.37 13.78
CA MET A 150 11.93 5.36 14.58
C MET A 150 11.46 3.93 14.20
N ALA A 151 10.16 3.71 14.06
CA ALA A 151 9.62 2.43 13.62
C ALA A 151 10.13 2.04 12.23
N LEU A 152 10.20 3.00 11.30
CA LEU A 152 10.72 2.79 9.95
C LEU A 152 12.21 2.40 10.00
N ILE A 153 13.03 3.12 10.76
CA ILE A 153 14.46 2.82 10.90
C ILE A 153 14.66 1.42 11.49
N ILE A 154 13.96 1.09 12.56
CA ILE A 154 14.05 -0.22 13.21
C ILE A 154 13.63 -1.34 12.24
N THR A 155 12.54 -1.14 11.50
CA THR A 155 12.07 -2.10 10.48
C THR A 155 13.14 -2.36 9.43
N VAL A 156 13.76 -1.31 8.89
CA VAL A 156 14.81 -1.43 7.89
C VAL A 156 16.04 -2.14 8.47
N CYS A 157 16.44 -1.81 9.69
CA CYS A 157 17.56 -2.49 10.35
C CYS A 157 17.31 -3.99 10.53
N ILE A 158 16.13 -4.38 11.02
CA ILE A 158 15.76 -5.78 11.19
C ILE A 158 15.71 -6.49 9.82
N ALA A 159 15.15 -5.85 8.78
CA ALA A 159 15.09 -6.41 7.44
C ALA A 159 16.50 -6.65 6.87
N ILE A 160 17.45 -5.74 7.05
CA ILE A 160 18.85 -5.91 6.63
C ILE A 160 19.51 -7.07 7.37
N ILE A 161 19.31 -7.14 8.68
CA ILE A 161 19.87 -8.25 9.51
C ILE A 161 19.28 -9.58 9.01
N SER A 162 17.97 -9.68 8.84
CA SER A 162 17.29 -10.86 8.30
C SER A 162 17.84 -11.27 6.93
N TRP A 163 18.01 -10.29 6.03
CA TRP A 163 18.57 -10.54 4.71
C TRP A 163 19.96 -11.17 4.79
N VAL A 164 20.87 -10.59 5.57
CA VAL A 164 22.26 -11.04 5.65
C VAL A 164 22.38 -12.41 6.29
N PHE A 165 21.66 -12.65 7.38
CA PHE A 165 21.83 -13.86 8.18
C PHE A 165 20.96 -15.04 7.73
N ILE A 166 19.77 -14.76 7.16
CA ILE A 166 18.78 -15.80 6.84
C ILE A 166 18.60 -15.91 5.31
N GLU A 167 18.12 -14.86 4.67
CA GLU A 167 17.62 -14.94 3.30
C GLU A 167 18.74 -15.19 2.29
N LYS A 168 19.85 -14.48 2.40
CA LYS A 168 21.01 -14.66 1.52
C LYS A 168 21.60 -16.07 1.61
N LYS A 169 21.63 -16.64 2.80
CA LYS A 169 22.10 -18.03 3.01
C LYS A 169 21.12 -19.05 2.43
N ALA A 170 19.83 -18.86 2.67
CA ALA A 170 18.78 -19.72 2.11
C ALA A 170 18.79 -19.72 0.57
N LEU A 171 18.93 -18.55 -0.05
CA LEU A 171 19.05 -18.43 -1.50
C LEU A 171 20.31 -19.11 -2.04
N SER A 172 21.46 -18.99 -1.35
CA SER A 172 22.70 -19.65 -1.77
C SER A 172 22.63 -21.18 -1.73
N LEU A 173 21.83 -21.74 -0.82
CA LEU A 173 21.56 -23.18 -0.75
C LEU A 173 20.67 -23.65 -1.91
N LYS A 174 19.67 -22.85 -2.30
CA LYS A 174 18.79 -23.18 -3.42
C LYS A 174 19.53 -23.28 -4.78
N TYR A 175 20.58 -22.51 -4.98
CA TYR A 175 21.38 -22.55 -6.22
C TYR A 175 22.45 -23.65 -6.23
N LYS A 176 22.62 -24.40 -5.13
CA LYS A 176 23.54 -25.53 -5.02
C LYS A 176 22.86 -26.89 -5.20
N LEU A 177 21.54 -26.92 -5.20
CA LEU A 177 20.69 -28.07 -5.50
C LEU A 177 20.25 -28.06 -6.97
#